data_f926aa21cb3529268265dc574009e033
#
_entry.id   f926aa21cb3529268265dc574009e033
#
_cell.length_a   1.000
_cell.length_b   1.000
_cell.length_c   1.000
_cell.angle_alpha   90.00
_cell.angle_beta   90.00
_cell.angle_gamma   90.00
#
_symmetry.space_group_name_H-M   'P 1'
#
loop_
_entity.id
_entity.type
_entity.pdbx_description
1 polymer ?
#
loop_
_entity_poly.entity_id
_entity_poly.type
_entity_poly.pdbx_seq_one_letter_code
_entity_poly.pdbx_strand_id
1 'polypeptide(L)'
;MVPSVFRFWGAQPGWDAAWPWLLGILVAAYLLGSIPFGLLVSKFMGLGDVRKIGSGNIGATNVLRTGSKKAALLTLLLDGGKGAVAVLVARYLYGDTAAQVAGLGAFLGHIFPLYLGFKGGKGVATFLGILLAIHPLTGLAACLTWLATALVFRISSLAALMAAISAPLWLWVFGLNTTTGLGLLLAALIWLRHSANIKRIVSGTEPKIGRS
;
A
#
# COMPACT_ATOMS: atom_id res chain seq x y z
N MET A 1 1.52 -21.18 13.40
CA MET A 1 2.86 -21.83 13.43
C MET A 1 3.90 -20.74 13.49
N VAL A 2 4.75 -20.71 14.53
CA VAL A 2 5.87 -19.77 14.64
C VAL A 2 6.96 -20.22 13.68
N PRO A 3 7.45 -19.35 12.77
CA PRO A 3 8.47 -19.73 11.80
C PRO A 3 9.79 -20.07 12.48
N SER A 4 10.57 -20.91 11.80
CA SER A 4 11.73 -21.63 12.26
C SER A 4 12.90 -20.81 12.83
N VAL A 5 13.02 -19.53 12.50
CA VAL A 5 14.13 -18.68 12.97
C VAL A 5 14.00 -18.38 14.47
N PHE A 6 12.79 -18.15 14.98
CA PHE A 6 12.57 -18.05 16.44
C PHE A 6 12.51 -19.43 17.14
N ARG A 7 12.23 -20.51 16.41
CA ARG A 7 12.38 -21.87 16.95
C ARG A 7 13.83 -22.23 17.24
N PHE A 8 14.78 -21.63 16.53
CA PHE A 8 16.21 -21.82 16.77
C PHE A 8 16.65 -21.36 18.17
N TRP A 9 15.96 -20.36 18.74
CA TRP A 9 16.24 -19.81 20.07
C TRP A 9 15.36 -20.36 21.19
N GLY A 10 14.48 -21.31 20.90
CA GLY A 10 13.71 -22.07 21.91
C GLY A 10 12.59 -21.32 22.64
N ALA A 11 12.46 -20.00 22.49
CA ALA A 11 11.41 -19.18 23.10
C ALA A 11 11.14 -17.95 22.22
N GLN A 12 9.91 -17.40 22.30
CA GLN A 12 9.65 -16.09 21.72
C GLN A 12 10.46 -15.04 22.50
N PRO A 13 11.30 -14.20 21.85
CA PRO A 13 12.03 -13.17 22.57
C PRO A 13 11.03 -12.20 23.18
N GLY A 14 11.27 -11.82 24.44
CA GLY A 14 10.57 -10.70 25.06
C GLY A 14 10.75 -9.41 24.25
N TRP A 15 9.95 -8.40 24.53
CA TRP A 15 10.03 -7.09 23.83
C TRP A 15 11.44 -6.50 23.82
N ASP A 16 12.20 -6.65 24.92
CA ASP A 16 13.57 -6.15 25.05
C ASP A 16 14.56 -6.76 24.05
N ALA A 17 14.30 -7.99 23.61
CA ALA A 17 15.11 -8.69 22.62
C ALA A 17 14.54 -8.56 21.20
N ALA A 18 13.23 -8.31 21.04
CA ALA A 18 12.56 -8.27 19.75
C ALA A 18 12.66 -6.90 19.04
N TRP A 19 12.68 -5.79 19.80
CA TRP A 19 12.58 -4.45 19.21
C TRP A 19 13.71 -4.09 18.23
N PRO A 20 15.00 -4.49 18.41
CA PRO A 20 16.03 -4.14 17.43
C PRO A 20 15.77 -4.83 16.07
N TRP A 21 15.30 -6.08 16.09
CA TRP A 21 14.94 -6.83 14.88
C TRP A 21 13.73 -6.22 14.19
N LEU A 22 12.70 -5.84 14.95
CA LEU A 22 11.52 -5.17 14.41
C LEU A 22 11.87 -3.81 13.80
N LEU A 23 12.79 -3.07 14.39
CA LEU A 23 13.31 -1.83 13.81
C LEU A 23 14.07 -2.08 12.51
N GLY A 24 14.94 -3.10 12.48
CA GLY A 24 15.64 -3.52 11.26
C GLY A 24 14.67 -3.89 10.13
N ILE A 25 13.62 -4.66 10.46
CA ILE A 25 12.55 -5.05 9.53
C ILE A 25 11.79 -3.81 9.02
N LEU A 26 11.43 -2.89 9.91
CA LEU A 26 10.77 -1.63 9.54
C LEU A 26 11.60 -0.84 8.53
N VAL A 27 12.90 -0.67 8.82
CA VAL A 27 13.84 0.07 7.95
C VAL A 27 14.02 -0.63 6.61
N ALA A 28 14.26 -1.94 6.59
CA ALA A 28 14.41 -2.71 5.36
C ALA A 28 13.14 -2.64 4.48
N ALA A 29 11.97 -2.82 5.08
CA ALA A 29 10.68 -2.72 4.41
C ALA A 29 10.41 -1.28 3.92
N TYR A 30 10.79 -0.26 4.69
CA TYR A 30 10.70 1.14 4.31
C TYR A 30 11.56 1.44 3.07
N LEU A 31 12.79 0.96 3.02
CA LEU A 31 13.68 1.13 1.87
C LEU A 31 13.11 0.45 0.61
N LEU A 32 12.61 -0.79 0.74
CA LEU A 32 11.90 -1.49 -0.34
C LEU A 32 10.65 -0.70 -0.79
N GLY A 33 9.84 -0.25 0.15
CA GLY A 33 8.66 0.57 -0.09
C GLY A 33 8.98 1.90 -0.79
N SER A 34 10.15 2.47 -0.53
CA SER A 34 10.60 3.73 -1.12
C SER A 34 10.92 3.64 -2.61
N ILE A 35 11.04 2.44 -3.19
CA ILE A 35 11.26 2.27 -4.64
C ILE A 35 10.05 2.83 -5.41
N PRO A 36 10.23 3.88 -6.25
CA PRO A 36 9.13 4.57 -6.91
C PRO A 36 8.81 3.92 -8.27
N PHE A 37 8.17 2.74 -8.25
CA PHE A 37 7.97 1.95 -9.48
C PHE A 37 7.20 2.70 -10.57
N GLY A 38 6.24 3.56 -10.23
CA GLY A 38 5.55 4.34 -11.25
C GLY A 38 6.45 5.27 -12.05
N LEU A 39 7.47 5.89 -11.41
CA LEU A 39 8.48 6.68 -12.12
C LEU A 39 9.44 5.79 -12.91
N LEU A 40 9.90 4.68 -12.32
CA LEU A 40 10.81 3.76 -12.99
C LEU A 40 10.18 3.16 -14.24
N VAL A 41 8.97 2.60 -14.12
CA VAL A 41 8.22 2.02 -15.24
C VAL A 41 8.00 3.05 -16.34
N SER A 42 7.56 4.26 -15.97
CA SER A 42 7.31 5.32 -16.96
C SER A 42 8.59 5.74 -17.67
N LYS A 43 9.71 5.86 -16.96
CA LYS A 43 11.01 6.18 -17.54
C LYS A 43 11.49 5.06 -18.49
N PHE A 44 11.45 3.80 -18.06
CA PHE A 44 11.89 2.67 -18.88
C PHE A 44 11.03 2.46 -20.13
N MET A 45 9.75 2.84 -20.09
CA MET A 45 8.84 2.74 -21.23
C MET A 45 8.79 4.03 -22.09
N GLY A 46 9.66 5.02 -21.84
CA GLY A 46 9.74 6.24 -22.64
C GLY A 46 8.54 7.18 -22.48
N LEU A 47 7.77 7.07 -21.40
CA LEU A 47 6.52 7.84 -21.18
C LEU A 47 6.74 9.20 -20.51
N GLY A 48 7.99 9.57 -20.23
CA GLY A 48 8.34 10.81 -19.55
C GLY A 48 8.08 10.80 -18.03
N ASP A 49 8.05 11.99 -17.44
CA ASP A 49 7.86 12.16 -15.99
C ASP A 49 6.38 12.34 -15.66
N VAL A 50 5.79 11.30 -15.07
CA VAL A 50 4.37 11.28 -14.68
C VAL A 50 4.00 12.33 -13.62
N ARG A 51 4.97 12.92 -12.94
CA ARG A 51 4.71 14.03 -11.99
C ARG A 51 4.32 15.33 -12.70
N LYS A 52 4.60 15.43 -13.99
CA LYS A 52 4.27 16.60 -14.83
C LYS A 52 2.90 16.50 -15.49
N ILE A 53 2.18 15.40 -15.32
CA ILE A 53 0.86 15.16 -15.93
C ILE A 53 -0.22 14.87 -14.88
N GLY A 54 -1.44 15.16 -15.25
CA GLY A 54 -2.65 14.84 -14.48
C GLY A 54 -2.58 15.32 -13.03
N SER A 55 -2.63 14.37 -12.07
CA SER A 55 -2.59 14.70 -10.64
C SER A 55 -1.19 14.91 -10.07
N GLY A 56 -0.14 14.75 -10.87
CA GLY A 56 1.25 14.78 -10.39
C GLY A 56 1.65 13.59 -9.50
N ASN A 57 0.75 12.63 -9.27
CA ASN A 57 1.02 11.47 -8.45
C ASN A 57 1.80 10.39 -9.22
N ILE A 58 2.66 9.63 -8.52
CA ILE A 58 3.47 8.56 -9.12
C ILE A 58 2.74 7.21 -9.26
N GLY A 59 1.48 7.09 -8.79
CA GLY A 59 0.75 5.83 -8.77
C GLY A 59 0.10 5.45 -10.12
N ALA A 60 -0.33 4.19 -10.23
CA ALA A 60 -0.86 3.56 -11.44
C ALA A 60 -1.97 4.35 -12.15
N THR A 61 -2.91 4.96 -11.40
CA THR A 61 -3.99 5.78 -11.97
C THR A 61 -3.47 7.00 -12.72
N ASN A 62 -2.37 7.61 -12.25
CA ASN A 62 -1.77 8.73 -12.97
C ASN A 62 -0.91 8.25 -14.15
N VAL A 63 -0.21 7.12 -14.00
CA VAL A 63 0.50 6.47 -15.10
C VAL A 63 -0.46 6.11 -16.24
N LEU A 64 -1.69 5.67 -15.94
CA LEU A 64 -2.72 5.37 -16.96
C LEU A 64 -3.02 6.59 -17.86
N ARG A 65 -2.86 7.81 -17.38
CA ARG A 65 -3.08 9.05 -18.14
C ARG A 65 -2.02 9.28 -19.22
N THR A 66 -0.92 8.55 -19.21
CA THR A 66 0.02 8.52 -20.34
C THR A 66 -0.53 7.79 -21.58
N GLY A 67 -1.71 7.14 -21.45
CA GLY A 67 -2.29 6.26 -22.46
C GLY A 67 -1.80 4.80 -22.39
N SER A 68 -0.74 4.50 -21.64
CA SER A 68 -0.16 3.16 -21.55
C SER A 68 -0.84 2.32 -20.44
N LYS A 69 -1.78 1.45 -20.83
CA LYS A 69 -2.39 0.46 -19.92
C LYS A 69 -1.34 -0.53 -19.37
N LYS A 70 -0.34 -0.88 -20.17
CA LYS A 70 0.78 -1.76 -19.76
C LYS A 70 1.58 -1.14 -18.62
N ALA A 71 1.98 0.14 -18.75
CA ALA A 71 2.73 0.84 -17.71
C ALA A 71 1.92 0.98 -16.41
N ALA A 72 0.63 1.29 -16.53
CA ALA A 72 -0.28 1.38 -15.38
C ALA A 72 -0.41 0.03 -14.65
N LEU A 73 -0.58 -1.06 -15.39
CA LEU A 73 -0.65 -2.40 -14.81
C LEU A 73 0.67 -2.80 -14.12
N LEU A 74 1.81 -2.59 -14.78
CA LEU A 74 3.11 -2.87 -14.18
C LEU A 74 3.34 -2.04 -12.91
N THR A 75 2.98 -0.76 -12.93
CA THR A 75 3.06 0.09 -11.74
C THR A 75 2.18 -0.44 -10.60
N LEU A 76 0.94 -0.85 -10.92
CA LEU A 76 0.02 -1.43 -9.93
C LEU A 76 0.60 -2.70 -9.29
N LEU A 77 1.09 -3.62 -10.13
CA LEU A 77 1.64 -4.90 -9.68
C LEU A 77 2.93 -4.72 -8.86
N LEU A 78 3.83 -3.83 -9.28
CA LEU A 78 5.10 -3.60 -8.59
C LEU A 78 4.90 -2.80 -7.29
N ASP A 79 4.05 -1.78 -7.27
CA ASP A 79 3.75 -1.03 -6.06
C ASP A 79 2.93 -1.86 -5.04
N GLY A 80 2.04 -2.74 -5.50
CA GLY A 80 1.37 -3.72 -4.65
C GLY A 80 2.32 -4.82 -4.20
N GLY A 81 3.10 -5.34 -5.13
CA GLY A 81 4.06 -6.42 -4.92
C GLY A 81 5.13 -6.10 -3.89
N LYS A 82 5.69 -4.86 -3.88
CA LYS A 82 6.69 -4.48 -2.87
C LYS A 82 6.14 -4.55 -1.44
N GLY A 83 4.87 -4.17 -1.24
CA GLY A 83 4.20 -4.30 0.05
C GLY A 83 3.94 -5.76 0.42
N ALA A 84 3.46 -6.56 -0.54
CA ALA A 84 3.21 -7.98 -0.35
C ALA A 84 4.51 -8.76 -0.04
N VAL A 85 5.59 -8.52 -0.78
CA VAL A 85 6.89 -9.16 -0.56
C VAL A 85 7.44 -8.82 0.82
N ALA A 86 7.39 -7.54 1.24
CA ALA A 86 7.82 -7.15 2.57
C ALA A 86 7.10 -7.94 3.67
N VAL A 87 5.77 -8.04 3.58
CA VAL A 87 4.93 -8.78 4.53
C VAL A 87 5.27 -10.28 4.53
N LEU A 88 5.31 -10.91 3.35
CA LEU A 88 5.51 -12.35 3.24
C LEU A 88 6.89 -12.78 3.71
N VAL A 89 7.94 -12.04 3.34
CA VAL A 89 9.31 -12.32 3.79
C VAL A 89 9.43 -12.16 5.31
N ALA A 90 8.91 -11.06 5.86
CA ALA A 90 8.96 -10.83 7.30
C ALA A 90 8.15 -11.88 8.07
N ARG A 91 6.99 -12.29 7.56
CA ARG A 91 6.18 -13.37 8.14
C ARG A 91 6.92 -14.69 8.16
N TYR A 92 7.53 -15.04 7.04
CA TYR A 92 8.27 -16.30 6.90
C TYR A 92 9.44 -16.38 7.89
N LEU A 93 10.18 -15.27 8.03
CA LEU A 93 11.40 -15.24 8.86
C LEU A 93 11.08 -15.03 10.36
N TYR A 94 10.10 -14.18 10.69
CA TYR A 94 9.93 -13.64 12.05
C TYR A 94 8.47 -13.64 12.56
N GLY A 95 7.50 -14.12 11.77
CA GLY A 95 6.11 -14.29 12.17
C GLY A 95 5.22 -13.04 11.96
N ASP A 96 3.99 -13.12 12.51
CA ASP A 96 2.93 -12.16 12.18
C ASP A 96 3.17 -10.73 12.67
N THR A 97 3.80 -10.54 13.82
CA THR A 97 4.16 -9.20 14.31
C THR A 97 5.15 -8.52 13.36
N ALA A 98 6.18 -9.26 12.91
CA ALA A 98 7.15 -8.76 11.94
C ALA A 98 6.50 -8.45 10.58
N ALA A 99 5.54 -9.26 10.14
CA ALA A 99 4.76 -9.01 8.93
C ALA A 99 4.00 -7.69 8.98
N GLN A 100 3.37 -7.38 10.12
CA GLN A 100 2.64 -6.12 10.32
C GLN A 100 3.60 -4.92 10.30
N VAL A 101 4.75 -5.03 10.99
CA VAL A 101 5.79 -3.99 11.00
C VAL A 101 6.36 -3.76 9.61
N ALA A 102 6.63 -4.84 8.86
CA ALA A 102 7.09 -4.75 7.47
C ALA A 102 6.05 -4.09 6.55
N GLY A 103 4.77 -4.45 6.71
CA GLY A 103 3.67 -3.81 6.00
C GLY A 103 3.62 -2.30 6.23
N LEU A 104 3.73 -1.88 7.50
CA LEU A 104 3.80 -0.47 7.86
C LEU A 104 5.03 0.21 7.23
N GLY A 105 6.21 -0.40 7.34
CA GLY A 105 7.46 0.11 6.76
C GLY A 105 7.34 0.31 5.24
N ALA A 106 6.88 -0.71 4.52
CA ALA A 106 6.70 -0.63 3.06
C ALA A 106 5.67 0.43 2.64
N PHE A 107 4.60 0.58 3.41
CA PHE A 107 3.60 1.62 3.17
C PHE A 107 4.17 3.03 3.41
N LEU A 108 4.84 3.26 4.53
CA LEU A 108 5.51 4.53 4.84
C LEU A 108 6.56 4.88 3.77
N GLY A 109 7.34 3.89 3.32
CA GLY A 109 8.30 4.06 2.22
C GLY A 109 7.62 4.51 0.93
N HIS A 110 6.46 3.97 0.58
CA HIS A 110 5.73 4.40 -0.61
C HIS A 110 5.19 5.84 -0.50
N ILE A 111 4.64 6.24 0.66
CA ILE A 111 4.05 7.57 0.83
C ILE A 111 5.08 8.66 1.14
N PHE A 112 6.22 8.29 1.73
CA PHE A 112 7.35 9.16 2.07
C PHE A 112 8.67 8.56 1.60
N PRO A 113 8.88 8.35 0.29
CA PRO A 113 10.05 7.65 -0.23
C PRO A 113 11.33 8.45 -0.03
N LEU A 114 12.34 7.80 0.55
CA LEU A 114 13.67 8.39 0.75
C LEU A 114 14.26 8.89 -0.59
N TYR A 115 14.14 8.07 -1.64
CA TYR A 115 14.73 8.35 -2.97
C TYR A 115 14.08 9.53 -3.71
N LEU A 116 12.95 10.05 -3.21
CA LEU A 116 12.24 11.20 -3.81
C LEU A 116 12.10 12.39 -2.84
N GLY A 117 12.98 12.51 -1.84
CA GLY A 117 12.91 13.57 -0.84
C GLY A 117 11.56 13.56 -0.11
N PHE A 118 11.06 12.39 0.24
CA PHE A 118 9.82 12.15 0.97
C PHE A 118 8.51 12.58 0.25
N LYS A 119 8.57 12.84 -1.06
CA LYS A 119 7.42 13.22 -1.90
C LYS A 119 6.92 12.01 -2.68
N GLY A 120 6.16 11.14 -2.03
CA GLY A 120 5.69 9.87 -2.60
C GLY A 120 4.25 9.86 -3.11
N GLY A 121 3.77 8.62 -3.32
CA GLY A 121 2.42 8.33 -3.76
C GLY A 121 1.37 8.43 -2.64
N LYS A 122 0.21 7.81 -2.89
CA LYS A 122 -0.91 7.75 -1.93
C LYS A 122 -1.07 6.39 -1.24
N GLY A 123 -0.29 5.40 -1.66
CA GLY A 123 -0.18 4.12 -0.98
C GLY A 123 -1.24 3.07 -1.34
N VAL A 124 -2.21 3.35 -2.21
CA VAL A 124 -3.37 2.46 -2.43
C VAL A 124 -2.97 1.07 -2.93
N ALA A 125 -2.13 0.98 -3.96
CA ALA A 125 -1.67 -0.31 -4.48
C ALA A 125 -0.86 -1.09 -3.42
N THR A 126 0.06 -0.41 -2.74
CA THR A 126 0.88 -0.99 -1.67
C THR A 126 0.01 -1.48 -0.51
N PHE A 127 -0.99 -0.70 -0.10
CA PHE A 127 -1.99 -1.07 0.91
C PHE A 127 -2.76 -2.34 0.53
N LEU A 128 -3.29 -2.42 -0.69
CA LEU A 128 -4.02 -3.61 -1.15
C LEU A 128 -3.09 -4.83 -1.22
N GLY A 129 -1.85 -4.66 -1.67
CA GLY A 129 -0.84 -5.72 -1.67
C GLY A 129 -0.49 -6.21 -0.27
N ILE A 130 -0.36 -5.30 0.71
CA ILE A 130 -0.15 -5.63 2.12
C ILE A 130 -1.32 -6.45 2.67
N LEU A 131 -2.56 -6.01 2.43
CA LEU A 131 -3.74 -6.74 2.91
C LEU A 131 -3.86 -8.13 2.30
N LEU A 132 -3.61 -8.27 0.99
CA LEU A 132 -3.60 -9.58 0.31
C LEU A 132 -2.55 -10.52 0.91
N ALA A 133 -1.37 -10.00 1.26
CA ALA A 133 -0.30 -10.78 1.86
C ALA A 133 -0.56 -11.10 3.34
N ILE A 134 -1.18 -10.21 4.09
CA ILE A 134 -1.56 -10.46 5.49
C ILE A 134 -2.66 -11.52 5.55
N HIS A 135 -3.74 -11.31 4.83
CA HIS A 135 -4.87 -12.23 4.78
C HIS A 135 -5.59 -12.12 3.43
N PRO A 136 -5.50 -13.14 2.56
CA PRO A 136 -6.01 -13.06 1.19
C PRO A 136 -7.48 -12.67 1.08
N LEU A 137 -8.35 -13.16 1.97
CA LEU A 137 -9.78 -12.82 1.94
C LEU A 137 -10.02 -11.35 2.31
N THR A 138 -9.30 -10.82 3.30
CA THR A 138 -9.35 -9.37 3.63
C THR A 138 -8.89 -8.52 2.47
N GLY A 139 -7.75 -8.89 1.88
CA GLY A 139 -7.22 -8.18 0.71
C GLY A 139 -8.17 -8.22 -0.48
N LEU A 140 -8.78 -9.39 -0.76
CA LEU A 140 -9.77 -9.55 -1.81
C LEU A 140 -11.02 -8.69 -1.54
N ALA A 141 -11.55 -8.71 -0.32
CA ALA A 141 -12.71 -7.89 0.06
C ALA A 141 -12.42 -6.38 -0.10
N ALA A 142 -11.22 -5.93 0.28
CA ALA A 142 -10.79 -4.55 0.06
C ALA A 142 -10.64 -4.22 -1.44
N CYS A 143 -10.07 -5.12 -2.24
CA CYS A 143 -9.99 -4.98 -3.69
C CYS A 143 -11.38 -4.91 -4.34
N LEU A 144 -12.32 -5.76 -3.92
CA LEU A 144 -13.70 -5.76 -4.41
C LEU A 144 -14.44 -4.48 -4.00
N THR A 145 -14.21 -3.98 -2.78
CA THR A 145 -14.76 -2.69 -2.33
C THR A 145 -14.24 -1.55 -3.20
N TRP A 146 -12.94 -1.54 -3.50
CA TRP A 146 -12.34 -0.58 -4.43
C TRP A 146 -13.00 -0.66 -5.81
N LEU A 147 -13.08 -1.87 -6.38
CA LEU A 147 -13.61 -2.12 -7.71
C LEU A 147 -15.08 -1.71 -7.83
N ALA A 148 -15.92 -2.15 -6.89
CA ALA A 148 -17.35 -1.81 -6.87
C ALA A 148 -17.56 -0.29 -6.82
N THR A 149 -16.82 0.40 -5.93
CA THR A 149 -16.91 1.87 -5.84
C THR A 149 -16.41 2.54 -7.12
N ALA A 150 -15.32 2.03 -7.72
CA ALA A 150 -14.78 2.57 -8.96
C ALA A 150 -15.73 2.38 -10.15
N LEU A 151 -16.44 1.26 -10.23
CA LEU A 151 -17.43 0.99 -11.28
C LEU A 151 -18.66 1.89 -11.14
N VAL A 152 -19.19 2.04 -9.93
CA VAL A 152 -20.40 2.82 -9.66
C VAL A 152 -20.15 4.32 -9.84
N PHE A 153 -19.12 4.86 -9.18
CA PHE A 153 -18.89 6.30 -9.12
C PHE A 153 -17.92 6.81 -10.17
N ARG A 154 -17.09 5.92 -10.73
CA ARG A 154 -16.02 6.23 -11.68
C ARG A 154 -14.97 7.22 -11.12
N ILE A 155 -14.77 7.25 -9.80
CA ILE A 155 -13.82 8.11 -9.10
C ILE A 155 -12.82 7.23 -8.34
N SER A 156 -11.57 7.17 -8.83
CA SER A 156 -10.52 6.30 -8.27
C SER A 156 -10.13 6.67 -6.84
N SER A 157 -10.13 7.96 -6.50
CA SER A 157 -9.82 8.43 -5.15
C SER A 157 -10.94 8.09 -4.15
N LEU A 158 -12.21 8.17 -4.55
CA LEU A 158 -13.33 7.71 -3.73
C LEU A 158 -13.24 6.20 -3.48
N ALA A 159 -12.95 5.43 -4.52
CA ALA A 159 -12.75 3.98 -4.39
C ALA A 159 -11.62 3.64 -3.40
N ALA A 160 -10.52 4.38 -3.44
CA ALA A 160 -9.40 4.22 -2.50
C ALA A 160 -9.81 4.53 -1.06
N LEU A 161 -10.58 5.60 -0.83
CA LEU A 161 -11.08 5.98 0.50
C LEU A 161 -12.04 4.93 1.07
N MET A 162 -12.95 4.41 0.22
CA MET A 162 -13.90 3.36 0.62
C MET A 162 -13.19 2.04 0.93
N ALA A 163 -12.23 1.62 0.10
CA ALA A 163 -11.42 0.44 0.38
C ALA A 163 -10.60 0.59 1.67
N ALA A 164 -10.05 1.79 1.92
CA ALA A 164 -9.27 2.05 3.12
C ALA A 164 -10.12 1.98 4.39
N ILE A 165 -11.30 2.60 4.40
CA ILE A 165 -12.18 2.60 5.58
C ILE A 165 -12.82 1.23 5.82
N SER A 166 -13.04 0.42 4.78
CA SER A 166 -13.58 -0.93 4.90
C SER A 166 -12.57 -1.96 5.40
N ALA A 167 -11.26 -1.71 5.27
CA ALA A 167 -10.23 -2.70 5.62
C ALA A 167 -10.22 -3.09 7.10
N PRO A 168 -10.28 -2.16 8.09
CA PRO A 168 -10.38 -2.54 9.50
C PRO A 168 -11.64 -3.38 9.78
N LEU A 169 -12.75 -3.09 9.12
CA LEU A 169 -13.98 -3.88 9.23
C LEU A 169 -13.78 -5.31 8.70
N TRP A 170 -13.17 -5.46 7.53
CA TRP A 170 -12.86 -6.79 6.98
C TRP A 170 -11.88 -7.58 7.84
N LEU A 171 -10.86 -6.91 8.42
CA LEU A 171 -9.94 -7.54 9.37
C LEU A 171 -10.69 -8.06 10.60
N TRP A 172 -11.61 -7.28 11.14
CA TRP A 172 -12.42 -7.67 12.28
C TRP A 172 -13.39 -8.81 11.94
N VAL A 173 -14.12 -8.72 10.82
CA VAL A 173 -15.06 -9.75 10.35
C VAL A 173 -14.37 -11.11 10.14
N PHE A 174 -13.13 -11.12 9.66
CA PHE A 174 -12.35 -12.34 9.47
C PHE A 174 -11.53 -12.75 10.73
N GLY A 175 -11.79 -12.15 11.89
CA GLY A 175 -11.18 -12.56 13.16
C GLY A 175 -9.74 -12.12 13.36
N LEU A 176 -9.24 -11.16 12.57
CA LEU A 176 -7.84 -10.67 12.62
C LEU A 176 -7.71 -9.44 13.55
N ASN A 177 -8.23 -9.56 14.77
CA ASN A 177 -8.33 -8.47 15.73
C ASN A 177 -6.99 -7.81 16.06
N THR A 178 -5.92 -8.61 16.16
CA THR A 178 -4.55 -8.12 16.42
C THR A 178 -3.98 -7.27 15.28
N THR A 179 -4.52 -7.42 14.07
CA THR A 179 -4.08 -6.68 12.86
C THR A 179 -4.98 -5.47 12.56
N THR A 180 -6.13 -5.38 13.22
CA THR A 180 -7.08 -4.26 12.99
C THR A 180 -6.44 -2.90 13.28
N GLY A 181 -5.55 -2.81 14.27
CA GLY A 181 -4.78 -1.59 14.56
C GLY A 181 -3.92 -1.11 13.37
N LEU A 182 -3.24 -2.05 12.69
CA LEU A 182 -2.53 -1.72 11.44
C LEU A 182 -3.50 -1.24 10.37
N GLY A 183 -4.63 -1.93 10.18
CA GLY A 183 -5.67 -1.53 9.22
C GLY A 183 -6.16 -0.12 9.44
N LEU A 184 -6.45 0.27 10.68
CA LEU A 184 -6.86 1.62 11.06
C LEU A 184 -5.76 2.66 10.76
N LEU A 185 -4.51 2.36 11.10
CA LEU A 185 -3.39 3.26 10.84
C LEU A 185 -3.18 3.48 9.34
N LEU A 186 -3.18 2.41 8.55
CA LEU A 186 -3.03 2.51 7.09
C LEU A 186 -4.20 3.28 6.47
N ALA A 187 -5.43 3.05 6.93
CA ALA A 187 -6.60 3.79 6.49
C ALA A 187 -6.47 5.30 6.79
N ALA A 188 -6.09 5.65 8.01
CA ALA A 188 -5.87 7.05 8.41
C ALA A 188 -4.82 7.74 7.52
N LEU A 189 -3.69 7.07 7.26
CA LEU A 189 -2.64 7.59 6.40
C LEU A 189 -3.11 7.76 4.94
N ILE A 190 -3.92 6.83 4.41
CA ILE A 190 -4.54 6.97 3.08
C ILE A 190 -5.45 8.20 3.05
N TRP A 191 -6.30 8.38 4.06
CA TRP A 191 -7.19 9.54 4.13
C TRP A 191 -6.41 10.85 4.18
N LEU A 192 -5.35 10.94 4.98
CA LEU A 192 -4.45 12.11 5.02
C LEU A 192 -3.81 12.39 3.65
N ARG A 193 -3.31 11.34 2.96
CA ARG A 193 -2.69 11.47 1.63
C ARG A 193 -3.71 11.81 0.53
N HIS A 194 -5.01 11.68 0.78
CA HIS A 194 -6.08 12.03 -0.15
C HIS A 194 -6.75 13.37 0.16
N SER A 195 -6.22 14.20 1.06
CA SER A 195 -6.82 15.47 1.47
C SER A 195 -7.21 16.39 0.30
N ALA A 196 -6.34 16.54 -0.70
CA ALA A 196 -6.63 17.32 -1.90
C ALA A 196 -7.73 16.66 -2.78
N ASN A 197 -7.80 15.33 -2.82
CA ASN A 197 -8.87 14.62 -3.54
C ASN A 197 -10.21 14.78 -2.81
N ILE A 198 -10.22 14.68 -1.49
CA ILE A 198 -11.44 14.88 -0.67
C ILE A 198 -12.02 16.27 -0.94
N LYS A 199 -11.17 17.31 -0.95
CA LYS A 199 -11.63 18.67 -1.31
C LYS A 199 -12.29 18.71 -2.68
N ARG A 200 -11.70 18.07 -3.70
CA ARG A 200 -12.26 18.02 -5.06
C ARG A 200 -13.50 17.14 -5.15
N ILE A 201 -13.60 16.06 -4.38
CA ILE A 201 -14.81 15.23 -4.30
C ILE A 201 -15.98 16.06 -3.76
N VAL A 202 -15.76 16.77 -2.65
CA VAL A 202 -16.78 17.61 -2.02
C VAL A 202 -17.21 18.76 -2.94
N SER A 203 -16.29 19.36 -3.69
CA SER A 203 -16.60 20.42 -4.67
C SER A 203 -17.11 19.91 -6.03
N GLY A 204 -17.23 18.57 -6.23
CA GLY A 204 -17.68 17.98 -7.48
C GLY A 204 -16.67 18.07 -8.64
N THR A 205 -15.41 18.43 -8.37
CA THR A 205 -14.36 18.68 -9.38
C THR A 205 -13.33 17.53 -9.48
N GLU A 206 -13.51 16.42 -8.76
CA GLU A 206 -12.59 15.29 -8.85
C GLU A 206 -12.72 14.57 -10.21
N PRO A 207 -11.60 14.34 -10.92
CA PRO A 207 -11.65 13.72 -12.23
C PRO A 207 -12.20 12.30 -12.21
N LYS A 208 -13.07 11.97 -13.16
CA LYS A 208 -13.61 10.63 -13.34
C LYS A 208 -12.63 9.75 -14.12
N ILE A 209 -12.65 8.45 -13.84
CA ILE A 209 -11.89 7.43 -14.58
C ILE A 209 -12.35 7.45 -16.05
N GLY A 210 -11.39 7.52 -16.98
CA GLY A 210 -11.65 7.52 -18.43
C GLY A 210 -12.14 8.84 -18.99
N ARG A 211 -12.11 9.94 -18.23
CA ARG A 211 -12.22 11.31 -18.75
C ARG A 211 -10.88 12.00 -18.50
N SER A 212 -10.18 12.36 -19.55
CA SER A 212 -9.00 13.23 -19.58
C SER A 212 -9.47 14.67 -19.64
#